data_4736882d3bacafcb7ef6a10bde6110b7
#
_entry.id   4736882d3bacafcb7ef6a10bde6110b7
#
_cell.length_a   1.000
_cell.length_b   1.000
_cell.length_c   1.000
_cell.angle_alpha   90.00
_cell.angle_beta   90.00
_cell.angle_gamma   90.00
#
_symmetry.space_group_name_H-M   'P 1'
#
loop_
_entity.id
_entity.type
_entity.pdbx_description
1 polymer ?
#
loop_
_entity_poly.entity_id
_entity_poly.type
_entity_poly.pdbx_seq_one_letter_code
_entity_poly.pdbx_strand_id
1 'polypeptide(L)'
;GLESRFYRGDSKRQLQQEIEVIRGVQHKRVVCILDEAHLLEKETLEEFRFLLNYRFDSMSPMAVVLVGQTELWENKLKLQRYAAIRQRIDMYCTLPHLDRSETEQYIASHMTYSGCQQEIFTTKALDEVHKASAGIPRMINRVCEKALMYAFQNQKQLIYDYMIKFVVEHEMLGMVES
;
A
#
# COMPACT_ATOMS: atom_id res chain seq x y z
N GLY A 1 -6.80 19.13 -12.16
CA GLY A 1 -6.41 19.21 -10.75
C GLY A 1 -6.61 20.63 -10.23
N LEU A 2 -6.88 20.78 -8.94
CA LEU A 2 -7.00 22.08 -8.29
C LEU A 2 -5.63 22.74 -8.17
N GLU A 3 -5.54 24.03 -8.44
CA GLU A 3 -4.32 24.80 -8.18
C GLU A 3 -4.14 25.02 -6.68
N SER A 4 -2.90 24.86 -6.21
CA SER A 4 -2.55 25.14 -4.81
C SER A 4 -2.67 26.62 -4.52
N ARG A 5 -3.44 27.02 -3.53
CA ARG A 5 -3.57 28.42 -3.10
C ARG A 5 -2.70 28.72 -1.89
N PHE A 6 -2.30 29.98 -1.78
CA PHE A 6 -1.35 30.48 -0.76
C PHE A 6 -1.88 30.35 0.69
N TYR A 7 -3.22 30.42 0.88
CA TYR A 7 -3.84 30.32 2.19
C TYR A 7 -4.58 29.00 2.37
N ARG A 8 -4.33 28.28 3.47
CA ARG A 8 -5.00 27.02 3.83
C ARG A 8 -6.53 27.12 3.82
N GLY A 9 -7.08 28.26 4.29
CA GLY A 9 -8.52 28.49 4.31
C GLY A 9 -9.17 28.54 2.92
N ASP A 10 -8.49 29.13 1.94
CA ASP A 10 -8.97 29.24 0.57
C ASP A 10 -8.94 27.89 -0.15
N SER A 11 -7.88 27.10 0.07
CA SER A 11 -7.78 25.74 -0.47
C SER A 11 -8.89 24.83 0.07
N LYS A 12 -9.25 24.96 1.33
CA LYS A 12 -10.34 24.20 1.96
C LYS A 12 -11.70 24.57 1.38
N ARG A 13 -11.99 25.87 1.21
CA ARG A 13 -13.22 26.34 0.58
C ARG A 13 -13.33 25.88 -0.86
N GLN A 14 -12.24 25.96 -1.61
CA GLN A 14 -12.18 25.50 -3.00
C GLN A 14 -12.45 24.00 -3.10
N LEU A 15 -11.83 23.18 -2.22
CA LEU A 15 -12.08 21.75 -2.19
C LEU A 15 -13.56 21.43 -1.87
N GLN A 16 -14.15 22.15 -0.90
CA GLN A 16 -15.57 21.98 -0.57
C GLN A 16 -16.47 22.31 -1.75
N GLN A 17 -16.23 23.42 -2.44
CA GLN A 17 -17.00 23.83 -3.63
C GLN A 17 -16.91 22.79 -4.74
N GLU A 18 -15.71 22.26 -5.03
CA GLU A 18 -15.52 21.22 -6.03
C GLU A 18 -16.27 19.92 -5.66
N ILE A 19 -16.23 19.51 -4.40
CA ILE A 19 -16.99 18.34 -3.93
C ILE A 19 -18.49 18.56 -4.14
N GLU A 20 -19.00 19.78 -3.88
CA GLU A 20 -20.41 20.11 -4.10
C GLU A 20 -20.79 20.06 -5.59
N VAL A 21 -19.94 20.59 -6.48
CA VAL A 21 -20.15 20.52 -7.92
C VAL A 21 -20.15 19.08 -8.42
N ILE A 22 -19.16 18.27 -8.02
CA ILE A 22 -19.06 16.87 -8.42
C ILE A 22 -20.30 16.08 -7.98
N ARG A 23 -20.78 16.30 -6.76
CA ARG A 23 -21.93 15.58 -6.23
C ARG A 23 -23.25 16.13 -6.70
N GLY A 24 -23.43 17.46 -6.62
CA GLY A 24 -24.70 18.12 -6.89
C GLY A 24 -25.01 18.26 -8.37
N VAL A 25 -24.00 18.59 -9.19
CA VAL A 25 -24.18 18.83 -10.63
C VAL A 25 -23.86 17.56 -11.45
N GLN A 26 -22.74 16.89 -11.13
CA GLN A 26 -22.30 15.71 -11.89
C GLN A 26 -22.88 14.39 -11.36
N HIS A 27 -23.56 14.42 -10.22
CA HIS A 27 -24.14 13.23 -9.53
C HIS A 27 -23.12 12.09 -9.30
N LYS A 28 -21.84 12.43 -9.08
CA LYS A 28 -20.76 11.45 -8.85
C LYS A 28 -20.46 11.31 -7.37
N ARG A 29 -19.99 10.13 -6.97
CA ARG A 29 -19.46 9.89 -5.63
C ARG A 29 -18.01 10.36 -5.57
N VAL A 30 -17.63 11.00 -4.47
CA VAL A 30 -16.27 11.46 -4.22
C VAL A 30 -15.63 10.53 -3.20
N VAL A 31 -14.42 10.05 -3.50
CA VAL A 31 -13.58 9.28 -2.58
C VAL A 31 -12.22 9.97 -2.51
N CYS A 32 -11.76 10.26 -1.32
CA CYS A 32 -10.43 10.80 -1.04
C CYS A 32 -9.58 9.70 -0.41
N ILE A 33 -8.47 9.34 -1.05
CA ILE A 33 -7.52 8.36 -0.51
C ILE A 33 -6.29 9.12 -0.03
N LEU A 34 -5.96 8.97 1.24
CA LEU A 34 -4.77 9.55 1.86
C LEU A 34 -3.78 8.42 2.12
N ASP A 35 -2.81 8.33 1.23
CA ASP A 35 -1.71 7.38 1.39
C ASP A 35 -0.68 7.91 2.39
N GLU A 36 0.11 7.03 2.98
CA GLU A 36 1.09 7.32 4.04
C GLU A 36 0.48 8.12 5.22
N ALA A 37 -0.80 7.87 5.54
CA ALA A 37 -1.54 8.62 6.55
C ALA A 37 -0.93 8.55 7.96
N HIS A 38 -0.04 7.59 8.22
CA HIS A 38 0.73 7.51 9.46
C HIS A 38 1.70 8.70 9.64
N LEU A 39 2.08 9.39 8.56
CA LEU A 39 2.93 10.59 8.59
C LEU A 39 2.13 11.87 8.87
N LEU A 40 0.80 11.86 8.68
CA LEU A 40 -0.02 13.05 8.88
C LEU A 40 -0.07 13.46 10.34
N GLU A 41 0.07 14.75 10.60
CA GLU A 41 -0.12 15.33 11.92
C GLU A 41 -1.59 15.32 12.34
N LYS A 42 -1.83 15.47 13.65
CA LYS A 42 -3.17 15.45 14.24
C LYS A 42 -4.06 16.53 13.60
N GLU A 43 -3.52 17.73 13.44
CA GLU A 43 -4.20 18.90 12.91
C GLU A 43 -4.72 18.63 11.47
N THR A 44 -3.89 17.99 10.65
CA THR A 44 -4.27 17.61 9.29
C THR A 44 -5.38 16.56 9.29
N LEU A 45 -5.28 15.54 10.12
CA LEU A 45 -6.33 14.51 10.25
C LEU A 45 -7.65 15.12 10.76
N GLU A 46 -7.60 16.10 11.66
CA GLU A 46 -8.78 16.82 12.14
C GLU A 46 -9.41 17.69 11.04
N GLU A 47 -8.62 18.28 10.15
CA GLU A 47 -9.15 19.02 9.00
C GLU A 47 -9.99 18.12 8.09
N PHE A 48 -9.53 16.88 7.83
CA PHE A 48 -10.35 15.91 7.10
C PHE A 48 -11.64 15.53 7.85
N ARG A 49 -11.60 15.42 9.17
CA ARG A 49 -12.80 15.23 9.98
C ARG A 49 -13.79 16.37 9.79
N PHE A 50 -13.35 17.62 9.75
CA PHE A 50 -14.23 18.77 9.48
C PHE A 50 -14.77 18.76 8.05
N LEU A 51 -14.01 18.33 7.06
CA LEU A 51 -14.48 18.19 5.69
C LEU A 51 -15.57 17.13 5.54
N LEU A 52 -15.54 16.08 6.38
CA LEU A 52 -16.58 15.07 6.44
C LEU A 52 -17.87 15.57 7.12
N ASN A 53 -17.79 16.61 7.98
CA ASN A 53 -18.91 17.20 8.69
C ASN A 53 -19.58 18.28 7.83
N TYR A 54 -20.27 17.87 6.80
CA TYR A 54 -21.01 18.80 5.96
C TYR A 54 -22.46 18.95 6.46
N ARG A 55 -22.97 20.17 6.54
CA ARG A 55 -24.33 20.50 7.00
C ARG A 55 -24.70 19.84 8.32
N PHE A 56 -23.88 20.05 9.37
CA PHE A 56 -24.15 19.55 10.72
C PHE A 56 -24.37 18.03 10.79
N ASP A 57 -23.48 17.25 10.20
CA ASP A 57 -23.50 15.79 10.17
C ASP A 57 -24.69 15.14 9.42
N SER A 58 -25.53 15.94 8.75
CA SER A 58 -26.67 15.39 8.02
C SER A 58 -26.29 14.70 6.71
N MET A 59 -25.08 14.93 6.19
CA MET A 59 -24.58 14.32 4.95
C MET A 59 -23.05 14.20 4.95
N SER A 60 -22.53 13.02 4.64
CA SER A 60 -21.12 12.83 4.34
C SER A 60 -20.84 13.22 2.88
N PRO A 61 -20.10 14.30 2.61
CA PRO A 61 -19.90 14.80 1.24
C PRO A 61 -18.98 13.88 0.41
N MET A 62 -18.12 13.10 1.07
CA MET A 62 -17.19 12.19 0.43
C MET A 62 -16.86 11.02 1.36
N ALA A 63 -16.34 9.92 0.81
CA ALA A 63 -15.68 8.89 1.58
C ALA A 63 -14.19 9.23 1.72
N VAL A 64 -13.60 8.96 2.89
CA VAL A 64 -12.16 9.09 3.12
C VAL A 64 -11.58 7.73 3.44
N VAL A 65 -10.52 7.37 2.75
CA VAL A 65 -9.74 6.14 2.98
C VAL A 65 -8.35 6.56 3.47
N LEU A 66 -8.01 6.16 4.67
CA LEU A 66 -6.67 6.35 5.23
C LEU A 66 -5.87 5.07 4.98
N VAL A 67 -4.79 5.19 4.24
CA VAL A 67 -3.84 4.10 3.98
C VAL A 67 -2.54 4.42 4.68
N GLY A 68 -1.95 3.45 5.35
CA GLY A 68 -0.70 3.70 6.08
C GLY A 68 -0.18 2.44 6.75
N GLN A 69 0.97 2.55 7.36
CA GLN A 69 1.59 1.47 8.12
C GLN A 69 0.84 1.20 9.42
N THR A 70 1.17 0.11 10.08
CA THR A 70 0.53 -0.35 11.33
C THR A 70 0.55 0.73 12.42
N GLU A 71 1.55 1.61 12.41
CA GLU A 71 1.70 2.75 13.32
C GLU A 71 0.54 3.75 13.24
N LEU A 72 -0.13 3.86 12.10
CA LEU A 72 -1.32 4.70 11.97
C LEU A 72 -2.39 4.28 12.99
N TRP A 73 -2.61 3.00 13.14
CA TRP A 73 -3.58 2.46 14.07
C TRP A 73 -3.01 2.36 15.48
N GLU A 74 -1.88 1.67 15.64
CA GLU A 74 -1.32 1.34 16.94
C GLU A 74 -0.80 2.56 17.71
N ASN A 75 -0.09 3.45 17.03
CA ASN A 75 0.61 4.56 17.66
C ASN A 75 -0.13 5.91 17.55
N LYS A 76 -1.17 5.99 16.71
CA LYS A 76 -1.97 7.21 16.55
C LYS A 76 -3.44 7.00 16.89
N LEU A 77 -4.19 6.32 16.04
CA LEU A 77 -5.65 6.29 16.13
C LEU A 77 -6.19 5.63 17.39
N LYS A 78 -5.44 4.72 18.03
CA LYS A 78 -5.77 4.16 19.34
C LYS A 78 -5.67 5.16 20.50
N LEU A 79 -4.84 6.20 20.37
CA LEU A 79 -4.66 7.16 21.44
C LEU A 79 -5.90 8.02 21.67
N GLN A 80 -6.14 8.38 22.94
CA GLN A 80 -7.32 9.15 23.35
C GLN A 80 -7.47 10.49 22.62
N ARG A 81 -6.35 11.15 22.32
CA ARG A 81 -6.32 12.41 21.55
C ARG A 81 -6.89 12.32 20.14
N TYR A 82 -7.02 11.10 19.58
CA TYR A 82 -7.60 10.84 18.24
C TYR A 82 -9.01 10.22 18.34
N ALA A 83 -9.62 10.15 19.52
CA ALA A 83 -10.91 9.51 19.72
C ALA A 83 -11.99 10.04 18.78
N ALA A 84 -12.03 11.36 18.55
CA ALA A 84 -13.02 12.01 17.69
C ALA A 84 -12.87 11.59 16.20
N ILE A 85 -11.65 11.29 15.74
CA ILE A 85 -11.37 10.76 14.39
C ILE A 85 -11.75 9.29 14.35
N ARG A 86 -11.31 8.50 15.34
CA ARG A 86 -11.58 7.07 15.42
C ARG A 86 -13.08 6.74 15.45
N GLN A 87 -13.91 7.54 16.11
CA GLN A 87 -15.36 7.36 16.15
C GLN A 87 -16.06 7.50 14.79
N ARG A 88 -15.34 8.01 13.76
CA ARG A 88 -15.86 8.17 12.39
C ARG A 88 -15.29 7.14 11.42
N ILE A 89 -14.51 6.21 11.94
CA ILE A 89 -14.00 5.08 11.14
C ILE A 89 -15.04 3.98 11.17
N ASP A 90 -15.71 3.78 10.05
CA ASP A 90 -16.76 2.75 9.91
C ASP A 90 -16.13 1.38 9.62
N MET A 91 -14.94 1.35 8.98
CA MET A 91 -14.29 0.11 8.58
C MET A 91 -12.78 0.20 8.81
N TYR A 92 -12.22 -0.87 9.34
CA TYR A 92 -10.79 -1.06 9.50
C TYR A 92 -10.39 -2.40 8.88
N CYS A 93 -9.32 -2.39 8.10
CA CYS A 93 -8.78 -3.57 7.45
C CYS A 93 -7.25 -3.56 7.58
N THR A 94 -6.68 -4.72 7.85
CA THR A 94 -5.23 -4.94 7.80
C THR A 94 -4.92 -5.86 6.63
N LEU A 95 -3.92 -5.49 5.82
CA LEU A 95 -3.40 -6.35 4.77
C LEU A 95 -2.24 -7.17 5.36
N PRO A 96 -2.41 -8.48 5.55
CA PRO A 96 -1.32 -9.35 6.00
C PRO A 96 -0.26 -9.50 4.91
N HIS A 97 0.91 -9.98 5.28
CA HIS A 97 1.88 -10.46 4.32
C HIS A 97 1.31 -11.68 3.58
N LEU A 98 1.74 -11.87 2.35
CA LEU A 98 1.32 -13.01 1.54
C LEU A 98 1.81 -14.32 2.19
N ASP A 99 0.92 -15.30 2.25
CA ASP A 99 1.32 -16.65 2.64
C ASP A 99 2.14 -17.34 1.53
N ARG A 100 2.54 -18.58 1.77
CA ARG A 100 3.34 -19.34 0.80
C ARG A 100 2.61 -19.54 -0.54
N SER A 101 1.33 -19.87 -0.50
CA SER A 101 0.50 -20.10 -1.69
C SER A 101 0.24 -18.81 -2.44
N GLU A 102 -0.07 -17.74 -1.72
CA GLU A 102 -0.27 -16.40 -2.28
C GLU A 102 1.03 -15.85 -2.89
N THR A 103 2.20 -16.11 -2.28
CA THR A 103 3.51 -15.77 -2.83
C THR A 103 3.74 -16.44 -4.18
N GLU A 104 3.41 -17.74 -4.30
CA GLU A 104 3.50 -18.48 -5.56
C GLU A 104 2.59 -17.90 -6.63
N GLN A 105 1.31 -17.65 -6.30
CA GLN A 105 0.35 -17.05 -7.23
C GLN A 105 0.77 -15.64 -7.66
N TYR A 106 1.32 -14.85 -6.74
CA TYR A 106 1.86 -13.52 -7.02
C TYR A 106 2.99 -13.59 -8.05
N ILE A 107 3.98 -14.48 -7.86
CA ILE A 107 5.08 -14.68 -8.81
C ILE A 107 4.56 -15.15 -10.16
N ALA A 108 3.68 -16.16 -10.19
CA ALA A 108 3.10 -16.69 -11.41
C ALA A 108 2.33 -15.62 -12.21
N SER A 109 1.57 -14.77 -11.52
CA SER A 109 0.83 -13.66 -12.13
C SER A 109 1.77 -12.64 -12.78
N HIS A 110 2.86 -12.28 -12.10
CA HIS A 110 3.87 -11.36 -12.65
C HIS A 110 4.62 -11.94 -13.84
N MET A 111 4.97 -13.23 -13.79
CA MET A 111 5.60 -13.92 -14.90
C MET A 111 4.67 -13.97 -16.13
N THR A 112 3.40 -14.31 -15.93
CA THR A 112 2.39 -14.33 -16.99
C THR A 112 2.20 -12.94 -17.60
N TYR A 113 2.10 -11.90 -16.78
CA TYR A 113 2.00 -10.50 -17.24
C TYR A 113 3.19 -10.07 -18.09
N SER A 114 4.40 -10.57 -17.76
CA SER A 114 5.63 -10.32 -18.52
C SER A 114 5.74 -11.17 -19.80
N GLY A 115 4.75 -12.00 -20.10
CA GLY A 115 4.72 -12.86 -21.29
C GLY A 115 5.36 -14.24 -21.10
N CYS A 116 5.86 -14.56 -19.91
CA CYS A 116 6.39 -15.88 -19.61
C CYS A 116 5.27 -16.81 -19.14
N GLN A 117 4.97 -17.84 -19.94
CA GLN A 117 3.95 -18.84 -19.61
C GLN A 117 4.53 -20.12 -19.01
N GLN A 118 5.84 -20.23 -18.93
CA GLN A 118 6.54 -21.40 -18.39
C GLN A 118 6.81 -21.22 -16.91
N GLU A 119 6.71 -22.31 -16.15
CA GLU A 119 7.13 -22.35 -14.76
C GLU A 119 8.67 -22.41 -14.72
N ILE A 120 9.31 -21.31 -14.42
CA ILE A 120 10.78 -21.20 -14.35
C ILE A 120 11.32 -21.28 -12.91
N PHE A 121 10.47 -21.15 -11.91
CA PHE A 121 10.83 -21.34 -10.50
C PHE A 121 10.45 -22.76 -10.06
N THR A 122 11.40 -23.51 -9.51
CA THR A 122 11.06 -24.79 -8.86
C THR A 122 10.29 -24.57 -7.56
N THR A 123 9.52 -25.55 -7.13
CA THR A 123 8.77 -25.47 -5.84
C THR A 123 9.69 -25.11 -4.67
N LYS A 124 10.88 -25.70 -4.60
CA LYS A 124 11.87 -25.38 -3.57
C LYS A 124 12.40 -23.96 -3.67
N ALA A 125 12.55 -23.42 -4.89
CA ALA A 125 12.92 -22.03 -5.07
C ALA A 125 11.83 -21.08 -4.56
N LEU A 126 10.56 -21.37 -4.83
CA LEU A 126 9.43 -20.61 -4.31
C LEU A 126 9.34 -20.64 -2.79
N ASP A 127 9.68 -21.78 -2.17
CA ASP A 127 9.77 -21.89 -0.69
C ASP A 127 10.84 -20.96 -0.12
N GLU A 128 12.02 -20.92 -0.76
CA GLU A 128 13.11 -20.04 -0.32
C GLU A 128 12.80 -18.55 -0.61
N VAL A 129 12.10 -18.23 -1.71
CA VAL A 129 11.63 -16.85 -1.97
C VAL A 129 10.67 -16.40 -0.88
N HIS A 130 9.67 -17.22 -0.55
CA HIS A 130 8.72 -16.88 0.52
C HIS A 130 9.43 -16.68 1.86
N LYS A 131 10.33 -17.59 2.23
CA LYS A 131 11.13 -17.51 3.44
C LYS A 131 11.97 -16.23 3.51
N ALA A 132 12.67 -15.89 2.41
CA ALA A 132 13.54 -14.73 2.36
C ALA A 132 12.77 -13.39 2.32
N SER A 133 11.57 -13.40 1.73
CA SER A 133 10.74 -12.19 1.59
C SER A 133 9.75 -11.99 2.74
N ALA A 134 9.54 -13.00 3.58
CA ALA A 134 8.48 -13.04 4.59
C ALA A 134 7.09 -12.69 4.00
N GLY A 135 6.86 -12.96 2.70
CA GLY A 135 5.61 -12.64 2.01
C GLY A 135 5.40 -11.16 1.69
N ILE A 136 6.43 -10.34 1.81
CA ILE A 136 6.35 -8.89 1.49
C ILE A 136 6.53 -8.71 -0.03
N PRO A 137 5.53 -8.17 -0.78
CA PRO A 137 5.57 -8.09 -2.24
C PRO A 137 6.82 -7.41 -2.80
N ARG A 138 7.25 -6.30 -2.21
CA ARG A 138 8.48 -5.59 -2.60
C ARG A 138 9.72 -6.49 -2.46
N MET A 139 9.78 -7.28 -1.40
CA MET A 139 10.90 -8.21 -1.16
C MET A 139 10.83 -9.40 -2.10
N ILE A 140 9.64 -9.95 -2.37
CA ILE A 140 9.44 -11.01 -3.37
C ILE A 140 10.00 -10.55 -4.72
N ASN A 141 9.61 -9.35 -5.19
CA ASN A 141 10.09 -8.81 -6.46
C ASN A 141 11.62 -8.72 -6.49
N ARG A 142 12.24 -8.20 -5.44
CA ARG A 142 13.70 -8.06 -5.37
C ARG A 142 14.43 -9.40 -5.40
N VAL A 143 13.95 -10.39 -4.63
CA VAL A 143 14.55 -11.73 -4.62
C VAL A 143 14.40 -12.38 -6.00
N CYS A 144 13.21 -12.31 -6.59
CA CYS A 144 12.95 -12.87 -7.91
C CYS A 144 13.79 -12.19 -9.00
N GLU A 145 13.87 -10.85 -9.01
CA GLU A 145 14.70 -10.10 -9.96
C GLU A 145 16.16 -10.53 -9.91
N LYS A 146 16.74 -10.60 -8.71
CA LYS A 146 18.12 -11.04 -8.51
C LYS A 146 18.34 -12.47 -8.96
N ALA A 147 17.41 -13.37 -8.62
CA ALA A 147 17.48 -14.76 -9.03
C ALA A 147 17.39 -14.93 -10.56
N LEU A 148 16.54 -14.16 -11.22
CA LEU A 148 16.42 -14.12 -12.68
C LEU A 148 17.72 -13.63 -13.34
N MET A 149 18.31 -12.56 -12.81
CA MET A 149 19.60 -12.04 -13.29
C MET A 149 20.72 -13.07 -13.10
N TYR A 150 20.79 -13.72 -11.93
CA TYR A 150 21.76 -14.77 -11.67
C TYR A 150 21.59 -15.96 -12.63
N ALA A 151 20.35 -16.41 -12.84
CA ALA A 151 20.05 -17.50 -13.77
C ALA A 151 20.46 -17.14 -15.20
N PHE A 152 20.18 -15.93 -15.66
CA PHE A 152 20.57 -15.44 -16.98
C PHE A 152 22.10 -15.43 -17.16
N GLN A 153 22.84 -14.87 -16.19
CA GLN A 153 24.31 -14.83 -16.23
C GLN A 153 24.94 -16.21 -16.26
N ASN A 154 24.33 -17.19 -15.61
CA ASN A 154 24.79 -18.57 -15.54
C ASN A 154 24.13 -19.51 -16.58
N GLN A 155 23.42 -18.95 -17.57
CA GLN A 155 22.77 -19.70 -18.67
C GLN A 155 21.82 -20.81 -18.15
N LYS A 156 21.11 -20.56 -17.04
CA LYS A 156 20.14 -21.48 -16.47
C LYS A 156 18.73 -21.13 -16.94
N GLN A 157 17.96 -22.16 -17.29
CA GLN A 157 16.56 -22.01 -17.72
C GLN A 157 15.58 -22.12 -16.56
N LEU A 158 15.97 -22.79 -15.47
CA LEU A 158 15.18 -22.97 -14.26
C LEU A 158 15.91 -22.36 -13.06
N ILE A 159 15.11 -21.81 -12.15
CA ILE A 159 15.60 -21.22 -10.89
C ILE A 159 15.40 -22.25 -9.78
N TYR A 160 16.50 -22.59 -9.15
CA TYR A 160 16.58 -23.55 -8.05
C TYR A 160 16.77 -22.84 -6.70
N ASP A 161 16.48 -23.52 -5.62
CA ASP A 161 16.62 -23.01 -4.25
C ASP A 161 18.03 -22.50 -3.90
N TYR A 162 19.08 -23.16 -4.37
CA TYR A 162 20.45 -22.72 -4.14
C TYR A 162 20.75 -21.34 -4.76
N MET A 163 20.11 -21.01 -5.89
CA MET A 163 20.26 -19.70 -6.51
C MET A 163 19.61 -18.60 -5.66
N ILE A 164 18.44 -18.87 -5.09
CA ILE A 164 17.77 -17.95 -4.17
C ILE A 164 18.65 -17.71 -2.94
N LYS A 165 19.16 -18.78 -2.33
CA LYS A 165 20.08 -18.69 -1.18
C LYS A 165 21.30 -17.84 -1.51
N PHE A 166 21.92 -18.10 -2.66
CA PHE A 166 23.09 -17.35 -3.11
C PHE A 166 22.82 -15.85 -3.24
N VAL A 167 21.74 -15.45 -3.93
CA VAL A 167 21.44 -14.03 -4.13
C VAL A 167 21.04 -13.33 -2.84
N VAL A 168 20.36 -14.03 -1.93
CA VAL A 168 19.99 -13.50 -0.62
C VAL A 168 21.25 -13.26 0.22
N GLU A 169 22.18 -14.20 0.24
CA GLU A 169 23.40 -14.09 1.03
C GLU A 169 24.41 -13.08 0.49
N HIS A 170 24.51 -12.93 -0.84
CA HIS A 170 25.61 -12.15 -1.45
C HIS A 170 25.16 -10.83 -2.05
N GLU A 171 23.92 -10.73 -2.52
CA GLU A 171 23.44 -9.53 -3.22
C GLU A 171 22.39 -8.72 -2.43
N MET A 172 21.92 -9.25 -1.30
CA MET A 172 20.92 -8.59 -0.45
C MET A 172 21.47 -8.28 0.96
N LEU A 173 22.78 -8.41 1.17
CA LEU A 173 23.44 -8.03 2.43
C LEU A 173 23.16 -6.56 2.75
N GLY A 174 22.48 -6.32 3.87
CA GLY A 174 22.04 -5.01 4.35
C GLY A 174 20.54 -4.86 4.56
N MET A 175 19.72 -5.91 4.34
CA MET A 175 18.25 -5.87 4.48
C MET A 175 17.69 -6.87 5.49
N VAL A 176 18.54 -7.65 6.15
CA VAL A 176 18.11 -8.63 7.16
C VAL A 176 18.14 -8.04 8.59
N GLU A 177 18.63 -6.80 8.73
CA GLU A 177 18.69 -6.08 10.01
C GLU A 177 17.76 -4.85 9.95
N SER A 178 16.46 -5.07 10.01
CA SER A 178 15.53 -4.00 10.43
C SER A 178 14.18 -4.59 10.86
#